data_061f7df3efb09104e87c459c292bc9ac
#
_entry.id   061f7df3efb09104e87c459c292bc9ac
#
_cell.length_a   1.000
_cell.length_b   1.000
_cell.length_c   1.000
_cell.angle_alpha   90.00
_cell.angle_beta   90.00
_cell.angle_gamma   90.00
#
_symmetry.space_group_name_H-M   'P 1'
#
loop_
_entity.id
_entity.type
_entity.pdbx_description
1 polymer ?
#
loop_
_entity_poly.entity_id
_entity_poly.type
_entity_poly.pdbx_seq_one_letter_code
_entity_poly.pdbx_strand_id
1 'polypeptide(L)'
;MRPETAIVEIHQHRIYTEFHANKDARQTIILVNGSLSTTASFAQTVKYLQPHFNVVCYDQPYAGGSKAYNQPGEFITKEYEAQLLLGLIEHFRADVVMSFSWGGVATLLALAQRPSRIRKAVIASFSPLLNAAMLDYLHRGLDFLGSCDRANVANLVNDTIGRYLPHLFKRYNFRHVASLDDHEYLQMHYHVCQVLKLSAENYMDGFSAIDIPLLFVNGELDHYTAPADARLFQQLINDCRFHTIRNAGHFIDVEHKQGWHDTRDALLGFLRPQRQPSLSLADSYLPSHQGMPIAALAG
;
A
#
# COMPACT_ATOMS: atom_id res chain seq x y z
N MET A 1 4.03 -20.97 -7.63
CA MET A 1 3.52 -21.84 -6.55
C MET A 1 2.14 -21.31 -6.19
N ARG A 2 1.17 -22.18 -5.84
CA ARG A 2 -0.13 -21.70 -5.34
C ARG A 2 0.06 -21.18 -3.91
N PRO A 3 -0.64 -20.12 -3.49
CA PRO A 3 -0.59 -19.67 -2.09
C PRO A 3 -1.17 -20.73 -1.14
N GLU A 4 -0.72 -20.69 0.08
CA GLU A 4 -1.40 -21.35 1.18
C GLU A 4 -2.58 -20.46 1.60
N THR A 5 -3.78 -21.00 1.57
CA THR A 5 -4.98 -20.25 1.95
C THR A 5 -5.47 -20.68 3.33
N ALA A 6 -5.88 -19.73 4.15
CA ALA A 6 -6.42 -19.99 5.48
C ALA A 6 -7.51 -18.98 5.84
N ILE A 7 -8.35 -19.40 6.78
CA ILE A 7 -9.26 -18.50 7.50
C ILE A 7 -8.66 -18.27 8.89
N VAL A 8 -8.29 -17.02 9.13
CA VAL A 8 -7.64 -16.60 10.37
C VAL A 8 -8.63 -15.81 11.22
N GLU A 9 -8.72 -16.12 12.50
CA GLU A 9 -9.55 -15.35 13.43
C GLU A 9 -8.75 -14.17 13.98
N ILE A 10 -9.21 -12.95 13.66
CA ILE A 10 -8.64 -11.69 14.15
C ILE A 10 -9.76 -10.91 14.85
N HIS A 11 -9.59 -10.66 16.14
CA HIS A 11 -10.65 -10.15 17.00
C HIS A 11 -11.89 -11.05 16.89
N GLN A 12 -13.01 -10.51 16.42
CA GLN A 12 -14.28 -11.25 16.25
C GLN A 12 -14.57 -11.64 14.80
N HIS A 13 -13.61 -11.43 13.88
CA HIS A 13 -13.80 -11.67 12.46
C HIS A 13 -12.93 -12.81 11.94
N ARG A 14 -13.45 -13.53 10.97
CA ARG A 14 -12.77 -14.60 10.24
C ARG A 14 -12.29 -14.06 8.90
N ILE A 15 -10.99 -13.96 8.75
CA ILE A 15 -10.32 -13.29 7.63
C ILE A 15 -9.75 -14.34 6.69
N TYR A 16 -10.16 -14.32 5.42
CA TYR A 16 -9.53 -15.09 4.36
C TYR A 16 -8.16 -14.50 4.05
N THR A 17 -7.16 -15.36 4.03
CA THR A 17 -5.78 -14.98 3.77
C THR A 17 -5.12 -15.89 2.74
N GLU A 18 -4.21 -15.32 1.96
CA GLU A 18 -3.30 -16.01 1.05
C GLU A 18 -1.87 -15.77 1.47
N PHE A 19 -1.14 -16.82 1.80
CA PHE A 19 0.27 -16.76 2.13
C PHE A 19 1.11 -17.31 0.98
N HIS A 20 1.85 -16.43 0.30
CA HIS A 20 2.77 -16.77 -0.79
C HIS A 20 4.17 -16.93 -0.20
N ALA A 21 4.48 -18.14 0.20
CA ALA A 21 5.76 -18.46 0.82
C ALA A 21 6.95 -18.33 -0.14
N ASN A 22 8.07 -17.86 0.39
CA ASN A 22 9.38 -17.94 -0.23
C ASN A 22 10.38 -18.47 0.82
N LYS A 23 10.90 -19.67 0.60
CA LYS A 23 11.81 -20.37 1.54
C LYS A 23 13.10 -19.61 1.83
N ASP A 24 13.51 -18.72 0.93
CA ASP A 24 14.76 -17.94 1.05
C ASP A 24 14.49 -16.54 1.63
N ALA A 25 13.22 -16.14 1.78
CA ALA A 25 12.86 -14.83 2.31
C ALA A 25 12.98 -14.81 3.84
N ARG A 26 13.55 -13.70 4.34
CA ARG A 26 13.67 -13.42 5.79
C ARG A 26 12.61 -12.46 6.30
N GLN A 27 11.89 -11.81 5.41
CA GLN A 27 10.91 -10.79 5.73
C GLN A 27 9.56 -11.14 5.13
N THR A 28 8.51 -10.74 5.83
CA THR A 28 7.13 -10.88 5.39
C THR A 28 6.55 -9.50 5.10
N ILE A 29 5.92 -9.36 3.92
CA ILE A 29 5.17 -8.17 3.53
C ILE A 29 3.68 -8.50 3.51
N ILE A 30 2.86 -7.65 4.12
CA ILE A 30 1.41 -7.73 4.08
C ILE A 30 0.84 -6.66 3.14
N LEU A 31 -0.08 -7.06 2.26
CA LEU A 31 -0.71 -6.20 1.26
C LEU A 31 -2.12 -5.83 1.67
N VAL A 32 -2.43 -4.54 1.66
CA VAL A 32 -3.72 -3.97 2.08
C VAL A 32 -4.48 -3.47 0.87
N ASN A 33 -5.65 -4.06 0.62
CA ASN A 33 -6.50 -3.74 -0.53
C ASN A 33 -7.05 -2.31 -0.50
N GLY A 34 -7.25 -1.76 -1.70
CA GLY A 34 -8.10 -0.60 -1.92
C GLY A 34 -9.59 -0.92 -1.88
N SER A 35 -10.39 0.07 -2.24
CA SER A 35 -11.85 -0.05 -2.30
C SER A 35 -12.32 -1.08 -3.33
N LEU A 36 -13.39 -1.80 -3.01
CA LEU A 36 -14.05 -2.77 -3.90
C LEU A 36 -13.12 -3.87 -4.43
N SER A 37 -12.00 -4.14 -3.73
CA SER A 37 -10.97 -5.06 -4.15
C SER A 37 -10.87 -6.29 -3.25
N THR A 38 -10.27 -7.35 -3.80
CA THR A 38 -9.94 -8.60 -3.08
C THR A 38 -8.47 -8.95 -3.27
N THR A 39 -8.00 -10.03 -2.65
CA THR A 39 -6.64 -10.57 -2.83
C THR A 39 -6.24 -10.71 -4.30
N ALA A 40 -7.19 -10.98 -5.19
CA ALA A 40 -6.95 -11.15 -6.62
C ALA A 40 -6.38 -9.88 -7.30
N SER A 41 -6.63 -8.68 -6.75
CA SER A 41 -6.09 -7.43 -7.27
C SER A 41 -4.57 -7.37 -7.21
N PHE A 42 -3.95 -8.09 -6.27
CA PHE A 42 -2.50 -8.11 -6.08
C PHE A 42 -1.74 -9.14 -6.94
N ALA A 43 -2.42 -9.81 -7.89
CA ALA A 43 -1.78 -10.87 -8.68
C ALA A 43 -0.51 -10.42 -9.43
N GLN A 44 -0.42 -9.17 -9.86
CA GLN A 44 0.78 -8.61 -10.51
C GLN A 44 1.83 -8.20 -9.47
N THR A 45 1.41 -7.62 -8.36
CA THR A 45 2.25 -7.19 -7.25
C THR A 45 2.96 -8.39 -6.60
N VAL A 46 2.24 -9.47 -6.36
CA VAL A 46 2.80 -10.72 -5.83
C VAL A 46 3.91 -11.27 -6.72
N LYS A 47 3.78 -11.22 -8.05
CA LYS A 47 4.79 -11.74 -8.98
C LYS A 47 6.17 -11.13 -8.79
N TYR A 48 6.26 -9.83 -8.45
CA TYR A 48 7.56 -9.21 -8.26
C TYR A 48 7.99 -9.13 -6.79
N LEU A 49 7.08 -9.29 -5.83
CA LEU A 49 7.43 -9.29 -4.41
C LEU A 49 7.84 -10.68 -3.91
N GLN A 50 7.12 -11.74 -4.29
CA GLN A 50 7.34 -13.10 -3.81
C GLN A 50 8.79 -13.62 -4.02
N PRO A 51 9.53 -13.28 -5.08
CA PRO A 51 10.93 -13.65 -5.20
C PRO A 51 11.84 -13.11 -4.08
N HIS A 52 11.36 -12.18 -3.26
CA HIS A 52 12.15 -11.46 -2.26
C HIS A 52 11.56 -11.51 -0.85
N PHE A 53 10.25 -11.74 -0.74
CA PHE A 53 9.48 -11.70 0.50
C PHE A 53 8.54 -12.90 0.60
N ASN A 54 8.18 -13.28 1.82
CA ASN A 54 6.89 -13.90 2.02
C ASN A 54 5.82 -12.84 1.83
N VAL A 55 4.77 -13.13 1.07
CA VAL A 55 3.72 -12.14 0.78
C VAL A 55 2.40 -12.63 1.35
N VAL A 56 1.75 -11.79 2.16
CA VAL A 56 0.42 -12.01 2.71
C VAL A 56 -0.56 -11.10 2.00
N CYS A 57 -1.61 -11.67 1.44
CA CYS A 57 -2.79 -10.96 0.99
C CYS A 57 -3.98 -11.38 1.85
N TYR A 58 -4.95 -10.51 2.05
CA TYR A 58 -6.16 -10.82 2.80
C TYR A 58 -7.37 -10.07 2.25
N ASP A 59 -8.55 -10.62 2.46
CA ASP A 59 -9.80 -9.96 2.16
C ASP A 59 -10.40 -9.36 3.43
N GLN A 60 -10.96 -8.17 3.34
CA GLN A 60 -11.69 -7.56 4.46
C GLN A 60 -12.89 -8.44 4.87
N PRO A 61 -13.39 -8.37 6.13
CA PRO A 61 -14.46 -9.24 6.61
C PRO A 61 -15.71 -9.27 5.72
N TYR A 62 -16.02 -8.16 5.09
CA TYR A 62 -17.17 -7.96 4.22
C TYR A 62 -16.92 -8.31 2.75
N ALA A 63 -15.69 -8.70 2.35
CA ALA A 63 -15.29 -8.85 0.95
C ALA A 63 -14.75 -10.25 0.64
N GLY A 64 -14.78 -10.59 -0.64
CA GLY A 64 -14.11 -11.75 -1.21
C GLY A 64 -14.34 -13.05 -0.46
N GLY A 65 -13.24 -13.76 -0.14
CA GLY A 65 -13.27 -15.04 0.56
C GLY A 65 -13.62 -14.93 2.04
N SER A 66 -13.53 -13.74 2.66
CA SER A 66 -13.87 -13.55 4.09
C SER A 66 -15.36 -13.51 4.34
N LYS A 67 -16.17 -12.95 3.43
CA LYS A 67 -17.59 -12.68 3.68
C LYS A 67 -18.43 -13.92 3.97
N ALA A 68 -18.06 -15.07 3.44
CA ALA A 68 -18.77 -16.33 3.72
C ALA A 68 -18.65 -16.79 5.18
N TYR A 69 -17.68 -16.27 5.92
CA TYR A 69 -17.39 -16.62 7.31
C TYR A 69 -17.81 -15.54 8.31
N ASN A 70 -18.24 -14.39 7.82
CA ASN A 70 -18.71 -13.28 8.64
C ASN A 70 -20.17 -12.98 8.29
N GLN A 71 -20.99 -12.75 9.32
CA GLN A 71 -22.38 -12.37 9.06
C GLN A 71 -22.42 -10.88 8.66
N PRO A 72 -23.33 -10.49 7.75
CA PRO A 72 -23.64 -9.09 7.55
C PRO A 72 -24.11 -8.48 8.88
N GLY A 73 -23.41 -7.49 9.34
CA GLY A 73 -23.64 -6.86 10.63
C GLY A 73 -23.45 -5.35 10.54
N GLU A 74 -22.88 -4.76 11.58
CA GLU A 74 -22.50 -3.35 11.58
C GLU A 74 -21.42 -3.09 10.54
N PHE A 75 -21.49 -1.90 9.92
CA PHE A 75 -20.48 -1.48 8.97
C PHE A 75 -19.13 -1.24 9.65
N ILE A 76 -18.09 -1.72 9.01
CA ILE A 76 -16.72 -1.62 9.50
C ILE A 76 -16.15 -0.24 9.17
N THR A 77 -15.64 0.47 10.18
CA THR A 77 -14.98 1.76 10.00
C THR A 77 -13.53 1.59 9.53
N LYS A 78 -12.91 2.66 9.03
CA LYS A 78 -11.49 2.65 8.66
C LYS A 78 -10.58 2.46 9.88
N GLU A 79 -10.96 2.95 11.03
CA GLU A 79 -10.27 2.73 12.30
C GLU A 79 -10.31 1.25 12.70
N TYR A 80 -11.45 0.58 12.49
CA TYR A 80 -11.53 -0.84 12.77
C TYR A 80 -10.74 -1.69 11.76
N GLU A 81 -10.73 -1.31 10.47
CA GLU A 81 -9.82 -1.92 9.49
C GLU A 81 -8.35 -1.80 9.92
N ALA A 82 -7.97 -0.68 10.53
CA ALA A 82 -6.63 -0.51 11.10
C ALA A 82 -6.36 -1.48 12.26
N GLN A 83 -7.33 -1.72 13.13
CA GLN A 83 -7.20 -2.73 14.21
C GLN A 83 -7.07 -4.16 13.65
N LEU A 84 -7.86 -4.50 12.62
CA LEU A 84 -7.73 -5.79 11.94
C LEU A 84 -6.34 -5.95 11.30
N LEU A 85 -5.84 -4.90 10.66
CA LEU A 85 -4.48 -4.90 10.09
C LEU A 85 -3.41 -5.11 11.16
N LEU A 86 -3.52 -4.46 12.32
CA LEU A 86 -2.59 -4.68 13.43
C LEU A 86 -2.60 -6.13 13.91
N GLY A 87 -3.78 -6.73 14.06
CA GLY A 87 -3.91 -8.15 14.40
C GLY A 87 -3.27 -9.08 13.35
N LEU A 88 -3.45 -8.79 12.07
CA LEU A 88 -2.84 -9.54 10.97
C LEU A 88 -1.30 -9.37 10.93
N ILE A 89 -0.80 -8.16 11.18
CA ILE A 89 0.65 -7.89 11.30
C ILE A 89 1.28 -8.79 12.37
N GLU A 90 0.67 -8.88 13.54
CA GLU A 90 1.16 -9.73 14.62
C GLU A 90 1.03 -11.22 14.27
N HIS A 91 -0.11 -11.66 13.73
CA HIS A 91 -0.35 -13.05 13.37
C HIS A 91 0.67 -13.58 12.35
N PHE A 92 0.91 -12.83 11.27
CA PHE A 92 1.85 -13.19 10.21
C PHE A 92 3.28 -12.74 10.47
N ARG A 93 3.51 -12.05 11.58
CA ARG A 93 4.81 -11.46 11.94
C ARG A 93 5.35 -10.61 10.79
N ALA A 94 4.50 -9.76 10.19
CA ALA A 94 4.88 -8.95 9.06
C ALA A 94 5.91 -7.87 9.44
N ASP A 95 6.91 -7.68 8.57
CA ASP A 95 7.98 -6.69 8.73
C ASP A 95 7.71 -5.42 7.91
N VAL A 96 6.89 -5.57 6.86
CA VAL A 96 6.58 -4.53 5.89
C VAL A 96 5.07 -4.51 5.62
N VAL A 97 4.50 -3.32 5.52
CA VAL A 97 3.13 -3.12 5.01
C VAL A 97 3.20 -2.42 3.66
N MET A 98 2.40 -2.88 2.72
CA MET A 98 2.12 -2.16 1.49
C MET A 98 0.62 -2.02 1.31
N SER A 99 0.15 -0.82 1.05
CA SER A 99 -1.26 -0.54 0.76
C SER A 99 -1.44 0.09 -0.60
N PHE A 100 -2.65 -0.07 -1.13
CA PHE A 100 -3.07 0.51 -2.40
C PHE A 100 -4.34 1.33 -2.20
N SER A 101 -4.40 2.55 -2.77
CA SER A 101 -5.58 3.40 -2.74
C SER A 101 -6.12 3.58 -1.31
N TRP A 102 -7.40 3.43 -1.07
CA TRP A 102 -8.02 3.61 0.25
C TRP A 102 -7.56 2.62 1.33
N GLY A 103 -6.85 1.57 0.98
CA GLY A 103 -6.08 0.79 1.95
C GLY A 103 -5.04 1.63 2.70
N GLY A 104 -4.60 2.74 2.10
CA GLY A 104 -3.71 3.71 2.72
C GLY A 104 -4.28 4.35 3.98
N VAL A 105 -5.60 4.56 4.06
CA VAL A 105 -6.28 5.10 5.25
C VAL A 105 -6.04 4.20 6.45
N ALA A 106 -6.47 2.94 6.35
CA ALA A 106 -6.30 1.96 7.43
C ALA A 106 -4.81 1.71 7.76
N THR A 107 -3.95 1.72 6.74
CA THR A 107 -2.51 1.54 6.93
C THR A 107 -1.89 2.68 7.72
N LEU A 108 -2.16 3.94 7.38
CA LEU A 108 -1.60 5.09 8.10
C LEU A 108 -2.14 5.16 9.53
N LEU A 109 -3.42 4.87 9.76
CA LEU A 109 -4.00 4.77 11.10
C LEU A 109 -3.35 3.66 11.93
N ALA A 110 -3.05 2.52 11.34
CA ALA A 110 -2.33 1.43 12.01
C ALA A 110 -0.89 1.83 12.33
N LEU A 111 -0.17 2.44 11.38
CA LEU A 111 1.21 2.88 11.55
C LEU A 111 1.36 3.99 12.60
N ALA A 112 0.37 4.88 12.73
CA ALA A 112 0.34 5.89 13.79
C ALA A 112 0.32 5.28 15.21
N GLN A 113 -0.13 4.01 15.36
CA GLN A 113 -0.05 3.26 16.61
C GLN A 113 1.32 2.59 16.85
N ARG A 114 2.29 2.82 15.94
CA ARG A 114 3.68 2.38 16.07
C ARG A 114 3.84 0.86 16.29
N PRO A 115 3.28 0.01 15.41
CA PRO A 115 3.44 -1.43 15.55
C PRO A 115 4.93 -1.81 15.53
N SER A 116 5.40 -2.44 16.60
CA SER A 116 6.83 -2.66 16.87
C SER A 116 7.55 -3.52 15.82
N ARG A 117 6.79 -4.30 15.05
CA ARG A 117 7.34 -5.19 14.02
C ARG A 117 7.61 -4.50 12.70
N ILE A 118 6.78 -3.51 12.32
CA ILE A 118 6.89 -2.87 11.01
C ILE A 118 8.14 -2.00 10.94
N ARG A 119 8.94 -2.22 9.91
CA ARG A 119 10.21 -1.52 9.66
C ARG A 119 10.15 -0.53 8.51
N LYS A 120 9.26 -0.76 7.55
CA LYS A 120 9.04 0.08 6.38
C LYS A 120 7.60 -0.06 5.92
N ALA A 121 7.08 0.97 5.25
CA ALA A 121 5.80 0.83 4.57
C ALA A 121 5.81 1.48 3.19
N VAL A 122 4.95 0.98 2.30
CA VAL A 122 4.70 1.53 0.96
C VAL A 122 3.23 1.90 0.86
N ILE A 123 2.96 3.12 0.45
CA ILE A 123 1.61 3.63 0.22
C ILE A 123 1.49 3.98 -1.26
N ALA A 124 0.73 3.18 -2.00
CA ALA A 124 0.57 3.34 -3.43
C ALA A 124 -0.76 4.00 -3.79
N SER A 125 -0.74 4.92 -4.76
CA SER A 125 -1.93 5.60 -5.31
C SER A 125 -2.82 6.19 -4.22
N PHE A 126 -2.23 6.99 -3.35
CA PHE A 126 -2.91 7.62 -2.22
C PHE A 126 -2.39 9.03 -1.96
N SER A 127 -3.29 9.91 -1.49
CA SER A 127 -2.96 11.27 -1.05
C SER A 127 -3.82 11.67 0.15
N PRO A 128 -3.38 12.63 0.99
CA PRO A 128 -4.14 13.03 2.17
C PRO A 128 -5.34 13.91 1.86
N LEU A 129 -5.37 14.53 0.68
CA LEU A 129 -6.41 15.49 0.31
C LEU A 129 -7.45 14.86 -0.63
N LEU A 130 -8.69 15.25 -0.40
CA LEU A 130 -9.78 15.08 -1.37
C LEU A 130 -9.76 16.29 -2.30
N ASN A 131 -9.00 16.20 -3.38
CA ASN A 131 -9.00 17.25 -4.41
C ASN A 131 -10.32 17.26 -5.20
N ALA A 132 -10.51 18.24 -6.08
CA ALA A 132 -11.77 18.41 -6.81
C ALA A 132 -12.17 17.17 -7.64
N ALA A 133 -11.19 16.48 -8.25
CA ALA A 133 -11.44 15.27 -9.03
C ALA A 133 -11.90 14.10 -8.14
N MET A 134 -11.27 13.92 -6.98
CA MET A 134 -11.67 12.91 -6.00
C MET A 134 -13.05 13.21 -5.42
N LEU A 135 -13.32 14.47 -5.08
CA LEU A 135 -14.64 14.87 -4.56
C LEU A 135 -15.76 14.61 -5.59
N ASP A 136 -15.56 14.94 -6.88
CA ASP A 136 -16.51 14.62 -7.93
C ASP A 136 -16.74 13.11 -8.04
N TYR A 137 -15.66 12.33 -8.06
CA TYR A 137 -15.73 10.86 -8.08
C TYR A 137 -16.53 10.30 -6.91
N LEU A 138 -16.27 10.76 -5.68
CA LEU A 138 -16.94 10.30 -4.49
C LEU A 138 -18.43 10.69 -4.45
N HIS A 139 -18.78 11.93 -4.82
CA HIS A 139 -20.17 12.37 -4.86
C HIS A 139 -20.97 11.58 -5.90
N ARG A 140 -20.42 11.37 -7.11
CA ARG A 140 -21.06 10.51 -8.13
C ARG A 140 -21.19 9.07 -7.67
N GLY A 141 -20.18 8.56 -6.97
CA GLY A 141 -20.20 7.20 -6.42
C GLY A 141 -21.22 7.02 -5.30
N LEU A 142 -21.48 8.07 -4.52
CA LEU A 142 -22.34 7.98 -3.33
C LEU A 142 -23.75 7.50 -3.67
N ASP A 143 -24.39 8.12 -4.68
CA ASP A 143 -25.75 7.77 -5.08
C ASP A 143 -25.82 6.36 -5.68
N PHE A 144 -24.84 5.99 -6.53
CA PHE A 144 -24.78 4.68 -7.14
C PHE A 144 -24.53 3.55 -6.13
N LEU A 145 -23.66 3.80 -5.15
CA LEU A 145 -23.37 2.84 -4.08
C LEU A 145 -24.58 2.67 -3.15
N GLY A 146 -25.21 3.78 -2.74
CA GLY A 146 -26.37 3.75 -1.86
C GLY A 146 -27.61 3.07 -2.47
N SER A 147 -27.75 3.13 -3.80
CA SER A 147 -28.81 2.44 -4.55
C SER A 147 -28.42 1.05 -5.07
N CYS A 148 -27.20 0.59 -4.78
CA CYS A 148 -26.63 -0.66 -5.30
C CYS A 148 -26.68 -0.75 -6.85
N ASP A 149 -26.49 0.37 -7.54
CA ASP A 149 -26.45 0.44 -9.01
C ASP A 149 -25.13 -0.09 -9.56
N ARG A 150 -25.06 -1.41 -9.68
CA ARG A 150 -23.87 -2.17 -10.05
C ARG A 150 -23.22 -1.70 -11.35
N ALA A 151 -24.05 -1.42 -12.35
CA ALA A 151 -23.57 -1.04 -13.68
C ALA A 151 -22.92 0.35 -13.64
N ASN A 152 -23.56 1.31 -12.98
CA ASN A 152 -23.04 2.67 -12.88
C ASN A 152 -21.83 2.77 -11.97
N VAL A 153 -21.74 2.01 -10.87
CA VAL A 153 -20.52 1.93 -10.06
C VAL A 153 -19.36 1.37 -10.89
N ALA A 154 -19.57 0.25 -11.60
CA ALA A 154 -18.51 -0.37 -12.40
C ALA A 154 -18.04 0.53 -13.56
N ASN A 155 -18.96 1.24 -14.21
CA ASN A 155 -18.63 2.22 -15.24
C ASN A 155 -17.89 3.42 -14.65
N LEU A 156 -18.37 3.97 -13.53
CA LEU A 156 -17.72 5.09 -12.86
C LEU A 156 -16.26 4.76 -12.53
N VAL A 157 -15.98 3.59 -11.94
CA VAL A 157 -14.61 3.14 -11.64
C VAL A 157 -13.77 3.05 -12.91
N ASN A 158 -14.29 2.43 -13.98
CA ASN A 158 -13.54 2.25 -15.22
C ASN A 158 -13.29 3.54 -16.02
N ASP A 159 -14.20 4.52 -15.92
CA ASP A 159 -14.13 5.77 -16.68
C ASP A 159 -13.31 6.84 -15.95
N THR A 160 -13.07 6.64 -14.66
CA THR A 160 -12.35 7.56 -13.78
C THR A 160 -10.99 6.97 -13.36
N ILE A 161 -10.87 6.42 -12.16
CA ILE A 161 -9.61 5.88 -11.64
C ILE A 161 -9.06 4.74 -12.51
N GLY A 162 -9.91 3.95 -13.16
CA GLY A 162 -9.56 2.89 -14.11
C GLY A 162 -9.37 3.33 -15.55
N ARG A 163 -9.36 4.64 -15.82
CA ARG A 163 -9.35 5.21 -17.18
C ARG A 163 -8.24 4.63 -18.08
N TYR A 164 -7.07 4.40 -17.51
CA TYR A 164 -5.88 3.94 -18.24
C TYR A 164 -5.68 2.42 -18.21
N LEU A 165 -6.58 1.67 -17.57
CA LEU A 165 -6.53 0.22 -17.60
C LEU A 165 -6.64 -0.32 -19.04
N PRO A 166 -5.87 -1.35 -19.42
CA PRO A 166 -6.06 -2.07 -20.67
C PRO A 166 -7.48 -2.62 -20.78
N HIS A 167 -7.99 -2.70 -22.01
CA HIS A 167 -9.38 -3.09 -22.27
C HIS A 167 -9.80 -4.41 -21.59
N LEU A 168 -8.89 -5.38 -21.56
CA LEU A 168 -9.15 -6.66 -20.90
C LEU A 168 -9.33 -6.48 -19.38
N PHE A 169 -8.47 -5.68 -18.75
CA PHE A 169 -8.57 -5.38 -17.31
C PHE A 169 -9.83 -4.58 -16.98
N LYS A 170 -10.24 -3.62 -17.82
CA LYS A 170 -11.53 -2.92 -17.66
C LYS A 170 -12.70 -3.90 -17.65
N ARG A 171 -12.68 -4.91 -18.54
CA ARG A 171 -13.73 -5.93 -18.57
C ARG A 171 -13.75 -6.79 -17.32
N TYR A 172 -12.58 -7.18 -16.82
CA TYR A 172 -12.49 -7.94 -15.55
C TYR A 172 -12.94 -7.09 -14.37
N ASN A 173 -12.47 -5.85 -14.29
CA ASN A 173 -12.86 -4.91 -13.25
C ASN A 173 -14.38 -4.66 -13.25
N PHE A 174 -14.98 -4.40 -14.43
CA PHE A 174 -16.43 -4.26 -14.57
C PHE A 174 -17.18 -5.49 -14.04
N ARG A 175 -16.78 -6.68 -14.46
CA ARG A 175 -17.42 -7.92 -14.00
C ARG A 175 -17.29 -8.11 -12.49
N HIS A 176 -16.11 -7.85 -11.97
CA HIS A 176 -15.85 -7.96 -10.53
C HIS A 176 -16.73 -6.99 -9.76
N VAL A 177 -16.66 -5.70 -10.06
CA VAL A 177 -17.45 -4.68 -9.36
C VAL A 177 -18.95 -4.96 -9.51
N ALA A 178 -19.44 -5.27 -10.71
CA ALA A 178 -20.85 -5.58 -10.92
C ALA A 178 -21.33 -6.89 -10.25
N SER A 179 -20.42 -7.78 -9.81
CA SER A 179 -20.76 -9.03 -9.12
C SER A 179 -20.79 -8.93 -7.60
N LEU A 180 -20.38 -7.80 -7.05
CA LEU A 180 -20.42 -7.56 -5.61
C LEU A 180 -21.86 -7.58 -5.10
N ASP A 181 -22.07 -7.99 -3.86
CA ASP A 181 -23.40 -7.99 -3.27
C ASP A 181 -23.78 -6.63 -2.65
N ASP A 182 -25.04 -6.51 -2.23
CA ASP A 182 -25.56 -5.24 -1.69
C ASP A 182 -24.82 -4.81 -0.42
N HIS A 183 -24.39 -5.77 0.41
CA HIS A 183 -23.66 -5.44 1.63
C HIS A 183 -22.28 -4.82 1.32
N GLU A 184 -21.56 -5.34 0.31
CA GLU A 184 -20.30 -4.75 -0.13
C GLU A 184 -20.49 -3.32 -0.68
N TYR A 185 -21.57 -3.07 -1.41
CA TYR A 185 -21.94 -1.74 -1.90
C TYR A 185 -22.26 -0.77 -0.76
N LEU A 186 -23.10 -1.20 0.18
CA LEU A 186 -23.49 -0.39 1.32
C LEU A 186 -22.32 -0.15 2.29
N GLN A 187 -21.43 -1.12 2.47
CA GLN A 187 -20.18 -0.94 3.20
C GLN A 187 -19.31 0.14 2.54
N MET A 188 -19.20 0.12 1.21
CA MET A 188 -18.45 1.14 0.48
C MET A 188 -19.14 2.52 0.56
N HIS A 189 -20.47 2.56 0.43
CA HIS A 189 -21.25 3.79 0.66
C HIS A 189 -20.94 4.38 2.04
N TYR A 190 -20.95 3.53 3.08
CA TYR A 190 -20.61 3.94 4.44
C TYR A 190 -19.19 4.54 4.52
N HIS A 191 -18.18 3.91 3.88
CA HIS A 191 -16.82 4.43 3.82
C HIS A 191 -16.72 5.78 3.09
N VAL A 192 -17.45 5.95 1.97
CA VAL A 192 -17.51 7.25 1.29
C VAL A 192 -18.09 8.33 2.21
N CYS A 193 -19.19 8.02 2.90
CA CYS A 193 -19.79 8.93 3.88
C CYS A 193 -18.81 9.27 5.03
N GLN A 194 -18.06 8.28 5.51
CA GLN A 194 -17.05 8.48 6.54
C GLN A 194 -15.94 9.42 6.04
N VAL A 195 -15.38 9.13 4.88
CA VAL A 195 -14.27 9.93 4.30
C VAL A 195 -14.69 11.36 3.98
N LEU A 196 -15.90 11.57 3.46
CA LEU A 196 -16.42 12.92 3.18
C LEU A 196 -16.64 13.75 4.44
N LYS A 197 -16.78 13.11 5.62
CA LYS A 197 -16.91 13.79 6.92
C LYS A 197 -15.58 14.01 7.62
N LEU A 198 -14.50 13.37 7.16
CA LEU A 198 -13.19 13.57 7.75
C LEU A 198 -12.72 15.00 7.44
N SER A 199 -12.45 15.77 8.50
CA SER A 199 -11.62 16.97 8.32
C SER A 199 -10.16 16.53 8.22
N ALA A 200 -9.41 17.14 7.31
CA ALA A 200 -7.97 16.88 7.18
C ALA A 200 -7.24 16.99 8.54
N GLU A 201 -7.65 17.95 9.37
CA GLU A 201 -7.08 18.21 10.70
C GLU A 201 -7.23 17.00 11.64
N ASN A 202 -8.43 16.41 11.75
CA ASN A 202 -8.67 15.33 12.71
C ASN A 202 -8.11 13.97 12.25
N TYR A 203 -8.09 13.72 10.95
CA TYR A 203 -7.63 12.44 10.39
C TYR A 203 -6.11 12.29 10.45
N MET A 204 -5.37 13.38 10.29
CA MET A 204 -3.92 13.37 10.16
C MET A 204 -3.16 13.65 11.46
N ASP A 205 -3.85 14.02 12.54
CA ASP A 205 -3.21 14.40 13.82
C ASP A 205 -2.24 13.37 14.37
N GLY A 206 -2.54 12.07 14.17
CA GLY A 206 -1.69 10.98 14.64
C GLY A 206 -0.49 10.64 13.76
N PHE A 207 -0.40 11.17 12.53
CA PHE A 207 0.60 10.72 11.56
C PHE A 207 2.03 11.16 11.89
N SER A 208 2.19 12.22 12.68
CA SER A 208 3.50 12.63 13.21
C SER A 208 4.14 11.58 14.14
N ALA A 209 3.35 10.64 14.66
CA ALA A 209 3.84 9.53 15.47
C ALA A 209 4.51 8.42 14.64
N ILE A 210 4.32 8.42 13.31
CA ILE A 210 4.93 7.42 12.42
C ILE A 210 6.43 7.67 12.35
N ASP A 211 7.22 6.72 12.85
CA ASP A 211 8.67 6.82 13.01
C ASP A 211 9.47 5.84 12.14
N ILE A 212 8.83 5.28 11.12
CA ILE A 212 9.44 4.37 10.15
C ILE A 212 9.52 5.01 8.77
N PRO A 213 10.48 4.57 7.91
CA PRO A 213 10.53 5.02 6.52
C PRO A 213 9.29 4.64 5.72
N LEU A 214 8.69 5.62 5.03
CA LEU A 214 7.58 5.43 4.11
C LEU A 214 7.98 5.77 2.67
N LEU A 215 7.50 4.97 1.72
CA LEU A 215 7.55 5.28 0.30
C LEU A 215 6.14 5.50 -0.24
N PHE A 216 5.86 6.69 -0.74
CA PHE A 216 4.65 6.98 -1.50
C PHE A 216 4.92 6.80 -2.99
N VAL A 217 4.05 6.05 -3.69
CA VAL A 217 4.19 5.77 -5.12
C VAL A 217 2.89 6.11 -5.82
N ASN A 218 2.90 7.12 -6.69
CA ASN A 218 1.71 7.59 -7.40
C ASN A 218 1.96 7.62 -8.91
N GLY A 219 0.92 7.40 -9.70
CA GLY A 219 0.98 7.54 -11.14
C GLY A 219 1.00 9.00 -11.58
N GLU A 220 1.80 9.33 -12.60
CA GLU A 220 1.90 10.69 -13.16
C GLU A 220 0.57 11.23 -13.65
N LEU A 221 -0.28 10.36 -14.20
CA LEU A 221 -1.57 10.69 -14.79
C LEU A 221 -2.74 10.49 -13.82
N ASP A 222 -2.47 10.16 -12.56
CA ASP A 222 -3.51 10.02 -11.55
C ASP A 222 -3.96 11.39 -11.03
N HIS A 223 -5.09 11.85 -11.51
CA HIS A 223 -5.69 13.11 -11.08
C HIS A 223 -6.45 12.99 -9.76
N TYR A 224 -6.75 11.77 -9.29
CA TYR A 224 -7.53 11.51 -8.08
C TYR A 224 -6.65 11.48 -6.83
N THR A 225 -5.45 10.92 -6.96
CA THR A 225 -4.43 10.90 -5.91
C THR A 225 -3.10 11.39 -6.50
N ALA A 226 -3.10 12.67 -6.89
CA ALA A 226 -1.98 13.25 -7.64
C ALA A 226 -0.66 13.18 -6.85
N PRO A 227 0.48 12.94 -7.55
CA PRO A 227 1.80 12.92 -6.90
C PRO A 227 2.13 14.19 -6.11
N ALA A 228 1.63 15.35 -6.56
CA ALA A 228 1.80 16.62 -5.86
C ALA A 228 1.06 16.63 -4.52
N ASP A 229 -0.17 16.11 -4.49
CA ASP A 229 -0.98 16.02 -3.26
C ASP A 229 -0.37 15.05 -2.26
N ALA A 230 0.17 13.91 -2.74
CA ALA A 230 0.86 12.95 -1.88
C ALA A 230 2.07 13.56 -1.14
N ARG A 231 2.77 14.52 -1.75
CA ARG A 231 3.93 15.19 -1.11
C ARG A 231 3.59 15.99 0.15
N LEU A 232 2.31 16.28 0.38
CA LEU A 232 1.88 16.94 1.62
C LEU A 232 2.15 16.10 2.87
N PHE A 233 2.27 14.77 2.74
CA PHE A 233 2.66 13.91 3.86
C PHE A 233 4.03 14.25 4.45
N GLN A 234 4.94 14.86 3.69
CA GLN A 234 6.25 15.30 4.22
C GLN A 234 6.15 16.37 5.33
N GLN A 235 5.01 17.03 5.44
CA GLN A 235 4.75 18.01 6.52
C GLN A 235 4.33 17.32 7.83
N LEU A 236 3.94 16.04 7.75
CA LEU A 236 3.37 15.28 8.85
C LEU A 236 4.27 14.12 9.30
N ILE A 237 4.98 13.52 8.36
CA ILE A 237 5.78 12.30 8.58
C ILE A 237 7.22 12.57 8.19
N ASN A 238 8.16 12.35 9.10
CA ASN A 238 9.55 12.76 8.95
C ASN A 238 10.32 12.01 7.83
N ASP A 239 10.18 10.67 7.73
CA ASP A 239 10.91 9.86 6.74
C ASP A 239 9.99 9.42 5.60
N CYS A 240 9.64 10.38 4.73
CA CYS A 240 8.83 10.15 3.53
C CYS A 240 9.68 10.24 2.27
N ARG A 241 9.54 9.25 1.42
CA ARG A 241 10.06 9.23 0.06
C ARG A 241 8.93 9.18 -0.94
N PHE A 242 9.11 9.80 -2.10
CA PHE A 242 8.08 9.91 -3.13
C PHE A 242 8.63 9.43 -4.46
N HIS A 243 7.88 8.58 -5.14
CA HIS A 243 8.20 8.10 -6.47
C HIS A 243 7.00 8.26 -7.39
N THR A 244 7.21 8.79 -8.59
CA THR A 244 6.16 8.97 -9.58
C THR A 244 6.37 8.02 -10.73
N ILE A 245 5.38 7.17 -11.03
CA ILE A 245 5.41 6.25 -12.16
C ILE A 245 4.95 7.00 -13.41
N ARG A 246 5.84 7.12 -14.38
CA ARG A 246 5.59 7.86 -15.62
C ARG A 246 4.51 7.20 -16.46
N ASN A 247 3.68 8.02 -17.10
CA ASN A 247 2.60 7.59 -17.99
C ASN A 247 1.59 6.60 -17.34
N ALA A 248 1.58 6.46 -16.02
CA ALA A 248 0.62 5.64 -15.29
C ALA A 248 -0.42 6.51 -14.58
N GLY A 249 -1.66 6.02 -14.53
CA GLY A 249 -2.73 6.57 -13.71
C GLY A 249 -2.78 5.91 -12.34
N HIS A 250 -3.99 5.56 -11.88
CA HIS A 250 -4.21 5.03 -10.55
C HIS A 250 -3.67 3.61 -10.34
N PHE A 251 -3.76 2.74 -11.37
CA PHE A 251 -3.36 1.33 -11.29
C PHE A 251 -1.91 1.14 -11.80
N ILE A 252 -0.96 1.70 -11.08
CA ILE A 252 0.44 1.93 -11.46
C ILE A 252 1.20 0.71 -12.00
N ASP A 253 0.88 -0.51 -11.54
CA ASP A 253 1.56 -1.75 -11.94
C ASP A 253 0.71 -2.66 -12.84
N VAL A 254 -0.45 -2.18 -13.33
CA VAL A 254 -1.37 -2.97 -14.15
C VAL A 254 -1.64 -2.32 -15.50
N GLU A 255 -1.53 -1.00 -15.62
CA GLU A 255 -1.96 -0.25 -16.79
C GLU A 255 -1.09 -0.52 -18.02
N HIS A 256 0.22 -0.64 -17.85
CA HIS A 256 1.14 -0.97 -18.94
C HIS A 256 2.44 -1.60 -18.43
N LYS A 257 3.16 -2.28 -19.34
CA LYS A 257 4.37 -3.04 -19.01
C LYS A 257 5.46 -2.20 -18.36
N GLN A 258 5.70 -0.98 -18.84
CA GLN A 258 6.74 -0.11 -18.27
C GLN A 258 6.36 0.32 -16.86
N GLY A 259 5.10 0.69 -16.60
CA GLY A 259 4.60 1.00 -15.25
C GLY A 259 4.81 -0.16 -14.28
N TRP A 260 4.58 -1.40 -14.72
CA TRP A 260 4.87 -2.59 -13.92
C TRP A 260 6.37 -2.69 -13.55
N HIS A 261 7.27 -2.46 -14.52
CA HIS A 261 8.72 -2.50 -14.25
C HIS A 261 9.15 -1.37 -13.33
N ASP A 262 8.71 -0.14 -13.60
CA ASP A 262 9.08 1.04 -12.81
C ASP A 262 8.57 0.93 -11.37
N THR A 263 7.33 0.45 -11.18
CA THR A 263 6.75 0.19 -9.85
C THR A 263 7.57 -0.87 -9.12
N ARG A 264 7.83 -2.01 -9.74
CA ARG A 264 8.67 -3.06 -9.17
C ARG A 264 10.03 -2.52 -8.71
N ASP A 265 10.70 -1.76 -9.57
CA ASP A 265 12.07 -1.30 -9.31
C ASP A 265 12.08 -0.23 -8.21
N ALA A 266 11.09 0.66 -8.17
CA ALA A 266 10.92 1.63 -7.09
C ALA A 266 10.69 0.93 -5.74
N LEU A 267 9.77 -0.04 -5.69
CA LEU A 267 9.47 -0.79 -4.48
C LEU A 267 10.68 -1.58 -3.99
N LEU A 268 11.28 -2.38 -4.87
CA LEU A 268 12.42 -3.22 -4.49
C LEU A 268 13.66 -2.40 -4.13
N GLY A 269 13.86 -1.25 -4.77
CA GLY A 269 14.93 -0.32 -4.42
C GLY A 269 14.78 0.28 -3.02
N PHE A 270 13.54 0.52 -2.58
CA PHE A 270 13.24 1.00 -1.24
C PHE A 270 13.24 -0.12 -0.20
N LEU A 271 12.62 -1.26 -0.49
CA LEU A 271 12.36 -2.32 0.47
C LEU A 271 13.61 -3.14 0.80
N ARG A 272 14.46 -3.40 -0.19
CA ARG A 272 15.69 -4.19 0.05
C ARG A 272 16.64 -3.47 0.98
N PRO A 273 17.39 -4.19 1.82
CA PRO A 273 18.51 -3.62 2.55
C PRO A 273 19.47 -2.99 1.53
N GLN A 274 19.82 -1.72 1.73
CA GLN A 274 20.95 -1.16 0.98
C GLN A 274 22.18 -2.00 1.33
N ARG A 275 22.80 -2.63 0.33
CA ARG A 275 24.14 -3.18 0.52
C ARG A 275 25.02 -2.02 0.97
N GLN A 276 25.46 -2.01 2.21
CA GLN A 276 26.58 -1.15 2.57
C GLN A 276 27.69 -1.48 1.58
N PRO A 277 28.29 -0.49 0.91
CA PRO A 277 29.49 -0.75 0.14
C PRO A 277 30.45 -1.44 1.11
N SER A 278 30.88 -2.65 0.77
CA SER A 278 31.94 -3.31 1.50
C SER A 278 33.12 -2.33 1.54
N LEU A 279 33.45 -1.80 2.69
CA LEU A 279 34.72 -1.13 2.88
C LEU A 279 35.77 -2.14 2.45
N SER A 280 36.36 -1.93 1.27
CA SER A 280 37.48 -2.74 0.83
C SER A 280 38.59 -2.47 1.82
N LEU A 281 39.14 -3.50 2.44
CA LEU A 281 40.28 -3.46 3.33
C LEU A 281 41.56 -3.01 2.61
N ALA A 282 41.44 -2.39 1.41
CA ALA A 282 42.56 -1.97 0.57
C ALA A 282 43.18 -0.62 1.01
N ASP A 283 42.55 0.14 1.89
CA ASP A 283 43.07 1.48 2.29
C ASP A 283 43.82 1.51 3.63
N SER A 284 44.22 0.37 4.17
CA SER A 284 45.01 0.31 5.43
C SER A 284 46.52 0.13 5.23
N TYR A 285 47.06 0.51 4.07
CA TYR A 285 48.50 0.67 3.93
C TYR A 285 48.91 2.10 4.30
N LEU A 286 49.20 2.34 5.55
CA LEU A 286 50.02 3.46 6.00
C LEU A 286 51.47 3.20 5.53
N PRO A 287 52.15 4.13 4.84
CA PRO A 287 53.54 3.98 4.58
C PRO A 287 54.35 4.16 5.87
N SER A 288 55.17 3.16 6.16
CA SER A 288 56.16 3.17 7.24
C SER A 288 57.04 4.39 7.14
N HIS A 289 57.17 5.14 8.21
CA HIS A 289 58.15 6.19 8.41
C HIS A 289 59.56 5.65 8.17
N GLN A 290 60.21 6.09 7.13
CA GLN A 290 61.67 6.04 7.01
C GLN A 290 62.29 7.22 7.75
N GLY A 291 63.28 6.88 8.57
CA GLY A 291 63.95 7.78 9.52
C GLY A 291 64.65 8.96 8.85
N MET A 292 64.64 10.06 9.57
CA MET A 292 65.54 11.20 9.29
C MET A 292 66.96 10.89 9.76
N PRO A 293 68.00 11.26 9.03
CA PRO A 293 69.35 11.30 9.56
C PRO A 293 69.57 12.61 10.31
N ILE A 294 70.17 12.46 11.50
CA ILE A 294 70.73 13.54 12.30
C ILE A 294 72.01 14.04 11.61
N ALA A 295 72.06 15.31 11.26
CA ALA A 295 73.32 15.98 10.92
C ALA A 295 73.54 17.16 11.86
N ALA A 296 74.70 17.12 12.40
CA ALA A 296 75.28 17.91 13.47
C ALA A 296 75.46 19.40 13.18
N LEU A 297 75.38 20.15 14.23
CA LEU A 297 76.17 21.26 14.74
C LEU A 297 77.30 21.80 13.86
N ALA A 298 77.27 23.08 13.60
CA ALA A 298 78.37 23.99 14.00
C ALA A 298 78.13 25.41 13.42
N GLY A 299 78.37 26.42 14.27
CA GLY A 299 78.47 27.79 13.89
C GLY A 299 77.63 28.73 14.71
#